data_a1c3018a55d8a5b84dac46cbab4882e1
#
_entry.id   a1c3018a55d8a5b84dac46cbab4882e1
#
_cell.length_a   1.000
_cell.length_b   1.000
_cell.length_c   1.000
_cell.angle_alpha   90.00
_cell.angle_beta   90.00
_cell.angle_gamma   90.00
#
_symmetry.space_group_name_H-M   'P 1'
#
loop_
_entity.id
_entity.type
_entity.pdbx_description
1 polymer ?
#
loop_
_entity_poly.entity_id
_entity_poly.type
_entity_poly.pdbx_seq_one_letter_code
_entity_poly.pdbx_strand_id
1 'polypeptide(L)'
;MIFLSHNSKDKPIVEPLALRLRETFGQDNVFYDSWAIQPGDGIIAKMNTGLEKCRIFFLFVSNNSLSSKMVTMEWQNAVMKSAQEGVKIIPIRLDSSIMPTLLLQTLYIDLFSNGLEVALKQMVDVIQGANNFRPLN
;
A
#
# COMPACT_ATOMS: atom_id res chain seq x y z
N MET A 1 5.62 9.17 3.44
CA MET A 1 5.67 7.72 3.69
C MET A 1 4.68 7.00 2.79
N ILE A 2 5.15 5.99 2.13
CA ILE A 2 4.35 5.12 1.26
C ILE A 2 3.97 3.89 2.09
N PHE A 3 2.68 3.64 2.26
CA PHE A 3 2.20 2.52 3.06
C PHE A 3 1.68 1.41 2.15
N LEU A 4 2.18 0.18 2.35
CA LEU A 4 1.76 -0.98 1.56
C LEU A 4 0.93 -1.92 2.45
N SER A 5 -0.40 -1.78 2.38
CA SER A 5 -1.33 -2.60 3.15
C SER A 5 -1.65 -3.88 2.39
N HIS A 6 -1.32 -5.02 2.97
CA HIS A 6 -1.51 -6.31 2.31
C HIS A 6 -1.72 -7.42 3.34
N ASN A 7 -2.32 -8.51 2.90
CA ASN A 7 -2.40 -9.74 3.70
C ASN A 7 -1.10 -10.53 3.56
N SER A 8 -0.67 -11.18 4.62
CA SER A 8 0.58 -11.95 4.62
C SER A 8 0.62 -13.04 3.56
N LYS A 9 -0.53 -13.56 3.17
CA LYS A 9 -0.62 -14.59 2.11
C LYS A 9 -0.32 -14.03 0.73
N ASP A 10 -0.36 -12.71 0.57
CA ASP A 10 -0.08 -12.03 -0.71
C ASP A 10 1.38 -11.60 -0.84
N LYS A 11 2.23 -11.88 0.15
CA LYS A 11 3.65 -11.50 0.11
C LYS A 11 4.38 -11.91 -1.16
N PRO A 12 4.16 -13.11 -1.72
CA PRO A 12 4.86 -13.46 -2.96
C PRO A 12 4.64 -12.48 -4.11
N ILE A 13 3.49 -11.78 -4.12
CA ILE A 13 3.18 -10.79 -5.14
C ILE A 13 3.63 -9.39 -4.69
N VAL A 14 3.41 -9.06 -3.43
CA VAL A 14 3.65 -7.71 -2.89
C VAL A 14 5.13 -7.43 -2.67
N GLU A 15 5.88 -8.40 -2.18
CA GLU A 15 7.28 -8.20 -1.81
C GLU A 15 8.16 -7.75 -2.97
N PRO A 16 8.05 -8.31 -4.18
CA PRO A 16 8.82 -7.78 -5.32
C PRO A 16 8.55 -6.30 -5.61
N LEU A 17 7.30 -5.87 -5.46
CA LEU A 17 6.96 -4.45 -5.62
C LEU A 17 7.57 -3.61 -4.50
N ALA A 18 7.51 -4.09 -3.27
CA ALA A 18 8.07 -3.40 -2.12
C ALA A 18 9.59 -3.19 -2.28
N LEU A 19 10.29 -4.22 -2.74
CA LEU A 19 11.73 -4.15 -2.97
C LEU A 19 12.07 -3.11 -4.04
N ARG A 20 11.31 -3.08 -5.14
CA ARG A 20 11.53 -2.12 -6.22
C ARG A 20 11.24 -0.69 -5.76
N LEU A 21 10.19 -0.49 -4.98
CA LEU A 21 9.87 0.83 -4.42
C LEU A 21 10.95 1.28 -3.44
N ARG A 22 11.50 0.38 -2.62
CA ARG A 22 12.60 0.69 -1.73
C ARG A 22 13.84 1.14 -2.48
N GLU A 23 14.18 0.46 -3.57
CA GLU A 23 15.32 0.82 -4.41
C GLU A 23 15.14 2.20 -5.03
N THR A 24 13.91 2.55 -5.38
CA THR A 24 13.61 3.82 -6.05
C THR A 24 13.49 4.99 -5.07
N PHE A 25 12.85 4.79 -3.93
CA PHE A 25 12.49 5.86 -3.01
C PHE A 25 13.16 5.78 -1.64
N GLY A 26 13.86 4.70 -1.35
CA GLY A 26 14.52 4.49 -0.06
C GLY A 26 13.64 3.71 0.92
N GLN A 27 14.28 2.89 1.75
CA GLN A 27 13.57 2.02 2.70
C GLN A 27 12.79 2.84 3.73
N ASP A 28 13.32 3.98 4.16
CA ASP A 28 12.67 4.82 5.16
C ASP A 28 11.39 5.47 4.66
N ASN A 29 11.17 5.49 3.36
CA ASN A 29 9.98 6.07 2.75
C ASN A 29 8.90 5.04 2.42
N VAL A 30 9.18 3.75 2.62
CA VAL A 30 8.26 2.67 2.29
C VAL A 30 7.97 1.86 3.55
N PHE A 31 6.72 1.91 4.02
CA PHE A 31 6.30 1.07 5.14
C PHE A 31 5.82 -0.27 4.60
N TYR A 32 6.60 -1.29 4.84
CA TYR A 32 6.28 -2.69 4.53
C TYR A 32 6.55 -3.47 5.80
N ASP A 33 5.53 -4.11 6.35
CA ASP A 33 5.53 -4.61 7.71
C ASP A 33 6.71 -5.53 8.07
N SER A 34 7.12 -6.41 7.13
CA SER A 34 8.20 -7.34 7.41
C SER A 34 9.56 -6.65 7.59
N TRP A 35 9.70 -5.38 7.17
CA TRP A 35 10.93 -4.61 7.35
C TRP A 35 10.85 -3.70 8.57
N ALA A 36 9.68 -3.13 8.82
CA ALA A 36 9.49 -2.08 9.81
C ALA A 36 9.31 -2.65 11.22
N ILE A 37 8.77 -3.86 11.33
CA ILE A 37 8.47 -4.49 12.61
C ILE A 37 9.58 -5.45 12.97
N GLN A 38 10.22 -5.19 14.11
CA GLN A 38 11.33 -6.01 14.63
C GLN A 38 10.83 -6.94 15.71
N PRO A 39 11.53 -8.07 15.97
CA PRO A 39 11.17 -8.92 17.10
C PRO A 39 11.10 -8.11 18.40
N GLY A 40 10.01 -8.28 19.14
CA GLY A 40 9.78 -7.54 20.37
C GLY A 40 8.98 -6.26 20.22
N ASP A 41 8.79 -5.77 19.00
CA ASP A 41 7.95 -4.59 18.75
C ASP A 41 6.48 -4.97 18.83
N GLY A 42 5.65 -4.02 19.27
CA GLY A 42 4.20 -4.17 19.18
C GLY A 42 3.74 -3.94 17.74
N ILE A 43 3.10 -4.94 17.16
CA ILE A 43 2.64 -4.88 15.75
C ILE A 43 1.71 -3.68 15.52
N ILE A 44 0.70 -3.52 16.38
CA ILE A 44 -0.30 -2.45 16.22
C ILE A 44 0.35 -1.08 16.38
N ALA A 45 1.28 -0.93 17.32
CA ALA A 45 1.97 0.34 17.52
C ALA A 45 2.78 0.74 16.30
N LYS A 46 3.50 -0.20 15.68
CA LYS A 46 4.29 0.07 14.48
C LYS A 46 3.41 0.40 13.28
N MET A 47 2.30 -0.30 13.12
CA MET A 47 1.35 -0.02 12.06
C MET A 47 0.75 1.38 12.21
N ASN A 48 0.38 1.76 13.43
CA ASN A 48 -0.14 3.10 13.69
C ASN A 48 0.89 4.18 13.36
N THR A 49 2.16 3.96 13.69
CA THR A 49 3.22 4.90 13.35
C THR A 49 3.35 5.06 11.83
N GLY A 50 3.29 3.95 11.09
CA GLY A 50 3.32 4.00 9.62
C GLY A 50 2.15 4.76 9.06
N LEU A 51 0.94 4.53 9.60
CA LEU A 51 -0.25 5.24 9.16
C LEU A 51 -0.20 6.73 9.45
N GLU A 52 0.33 7.13 10.61
CA GLU A 52 0.47 8.54 10.97
C GLU A 52 1.33 9.33 9.98
N LYS A 53 2.35 8.68 9.44
CA LYS A 53 3.28 9.32 8.48
C LYS A 53 2.88 9.08 7.03
N CYS A 54 1.77 8.42 6.80
CA CYS A 54 1.34 8.01 5.46
C CYS A 54 0.94 9.21 4.61
N ARG A 55 1.42 9.25 3.37
CA ARG A 55 0.99 10.18 2.33
C ARG A 55 0.26 9.46 1.21
N ILE A 56 0.71 8.25 0.91
CA ILE A 56 0.11 7.39 -0.09
C ILE A 56 -0.11 6.03 0.54
N PHE A 57 -1.32 5.53 0.42
CA PHE A 57 -1.72 4.25 0.96
C PHE A 57 -2.10 3.35 -0.22
N PHE A 58 -1.27 2.35 -0.50
CA PHE A 58 -1.59 1.32 -1.47
C PHE A 58 -2.28 0.18 -0.76
N LEU A 59 -3.52 -0.09 -1.13
CA LEU A 59 -4.29 -1.20 -0.61
C LEU A 59 -4.29 -2.33 -1.62
N PHE A 60 -3.62 -3.43 -1.28
CA PHE A 60 -3.59 -4.61 -2.14
C PHE A 60 -4.85 -5.41 -1.93
N VAL A 61 -5.69 -5.46 -2.96
CA VAL A 61 -7.02 -6.06 -2.91
C VAL A 61 -6.97 -7.48 -3.46
N SER A 62 -7.30 -8.44 -2.62
CA SER A 62 -7.38 -9.87 -2.95
C SER A 62 -8.44 -10.51 -2.07
N ASN A 63 -8.80 -11.76 -2.36
CA ASN A 63 -9.67 -12.52 -1.46
C ASN A 63 -9.06 -12.60 -0.06
N ASN A 64 -7.73 -12.73 0.03
CA ASN A 64 -7.04 -12.79 1.31
C ASN A 64 -7.16 -11.50 2.10
N SER A 65 -6.91 -10.36 1.45
CA SER A 65 -6.94 -9.07 2.13
C SER A 65 -8.35 -8.66 2.54
N LEU A 66 -9.35 -8.93 1.70
CA LEU A 66 -10.73 -8.61 2.01
C LEU A 66 -11.27 -9.42 3.18
N SER A 67 -10.68 -10.59 3.47
CA SER A 67 -11.04 -11.43 4.62
C SER A 67 -10.27 -11.07 5.89
N SER A 68 -9.27 -10.19 5.81
CA SER A 68 -8.42 -9.85 6.95
C SER A 68 -9.01 -8.67 7.72
N LYS A 69 -9.27 -8.88 9.01
CA LYS A 69 -9.72 -7.79 9.89
C LYS A 69 -8.67 -6.69 10.02
N MET A 70 -7.40 -7.09 10.06
CA MET A 70 -6.30 -6.15 10.22
C MET A 70 -6.14 -5.24 9.01
N VAL A 71 -6.16 -5.81 7.80
CA VAL A 71 -6.11 -5.04 6.57
C VAL A 71 -7.33 -4.12 6.47
N THR A 72 -8.51 -4.63 6.84
CA THR A 72 -9.75 -3.82 6.84
C THR A 72 -9.61 -2.61 7.76
N MET A 73 -9.09 -2.80 8.97
CA MET A 73 -8.86 -1.70 9.90
C MET A 73 -7.88 -0.67 9.33
N GLU A 74 -6.80 -1.12 8.69
CA GLU A 74 -5.81 -0.24 8.10
C GLU A 74 -6.42 0.68 7.04
N TRP A 75 -7.17 0.10 6.09
CA TRP A 75 -7.71 0.93 5.01
C TRP A 75 -8.87 1.80 5.47
N GLN A 76 -9.67 1.37 6.46
CA GLN A 76 -10.70 2.21 7.04
C GLN A 76 -10.09 3.44 7.72
N ASN A 77 -9.00 3.24 8.48
CA ASN A 77 -8.29 4.35 9.09
C ASN A 77 -7.69 5.28 8.05
N ALA A 78 -7.14 4.73 6.96
CA ALA A 78 -6.58 5.53 5.87
C ALA A 78 -7.66 6.34 5.16
N VAL A 79 -8.86 5.78 4.98
CA VAL A 79 -10.00 6.53 4.40
C VAL A 79 -10.33 7.74 5.27
N MET A 80 -10.39 7.56 6.59
CA MET A 80 -10.64 8.67 7.51
C MET A 80 -9.55 9.73 7.41
N LYS A 81 -8.29 9.32 7.37
CA LYS A 81 -7.16 10.24 7.22
C LYS A 81 -7.20 10.97 5.87
N SER A 82 -7.58 10.27 4.81
CA SER A 82 -7.71 10.86 3.48
C SER A 82 -8.68 12.04 3.50
N ALA A 83 -9.80 11.89 4.20
CA ALA A 83 -10.79 12.95 4.31
C ALA A 83 -10.29 14.14 5.14
N GLN A 84 -9.36 13.91 6.07
CA GLN A 84 -8.89 14.94 7.02
C GLN A 84 -7.53 15.52 6.64
N GLU A 85 -6.61 14.72 6.12
CA GLU A 85 -5.20 15.08 5.95
C GLU A 85 -4.69 14.93 4.52
N GLY A 86 -5.56 14.58 3.56
CA GLY A 86 -5.15 14.49 2.17
C GLY A 86 -4.32 13.27 1.81
N VAL A 87 -4.44 12.18 2.56
CA VAL A 87 -3.78 10.92 2.21
C VAL A 87 -4.43 10.35 0.95
N LYS A 88 -3.60 9.97 -0.02
CA LYS A 88 -4.10 9.36 -1.25
C LYS A 88 -4.19 7.85 -1.08
N ILE A 89 -5.37 7.28 -1.35
CA ILE A 89 -5.61 5.84 -1.26
C ILE A 89 -5.74 5.29 -2.66
N ILE A 90 -4.92 4.28 -2.98
CA ILE A 90 -4.90 3.68 -4.30
C ILE A 90 -5.02 2.16 -4.15
N PRO A 91 -6.16 1.59 -4.56
CA PRO A 91 -6.29 0.13 -4.55
C PRO A 91 -5.45 -0.50 -5.66
N ILE A 92 -4.89 -1.67 -5.36
CA ILE A 92 -4.17 -2.48 -6.34
C ILE A 92 -4.82 -3.86 -6.37
N ARG A 93 -5.43 -4.20 -7.49
CA ARG A 93 -6.15 -5.46 -7.65
C ARG A 93 -5.16 -6.58 -7.96
N LEU A 94 -5.14 -7.61 -7.10
CA LEU A 94 -4.20 -8.73 -7.23
C LEU A 94 -4.83 -9.98 -7.86
N ASP A 95 -6.14 -10.15 -7.75
CA ASP A 95 -6.84 -11.33 -8.23
C ASP A 95 -8.23 -10.96 -8.76
N SER A 96 -9.05 -11.96 -9.06
CA SER A 96 -10.40 -11.74 -9.63
C SER A 96 -11.45 -11.33 -8.60
N SER A 97 -11.06 -11.04 -7.35
CA SER A 97 -12.02 -10.62 -6.32
C SER A 97 -12.73 -9.33 -6.72
N ILE A 98 -13.94 -9.16 -6.17
CA ILE A 98 -14.76 -7.98 -6.45
C ILE A 98 -14.24 -6.81 -5.60
N MET A 99 -13.91 -5.71 -6.28
CA MET A 99 -13.48 -4.50 -5.60
C MET A 99 -14.61 -3.94 -4.75
N PRO A 100 -14.38 -3.65 -3.44
CA PRO A 100 -15.42 -3.01 -2.62
C PRO A 100 -15.92 -1.71 -3.22
N THR A 101 -17.22 -1.47 -3.12
CA THR A 101 -17.87 -0.30 -3.72
C THR A 101 -17.22 1.02 -3.30
N LEU A 102 -16.84 1.13 -2.02
CA LEU A 102 -16.19 2.33 -1.51
C LEU A 102 -14.89 2.64 -2.25
N LEU A 103 -14.15 1.62 -2.66
CA LEU A 103 -12.88 1.77 -3.34
C LEU A 103 -13.04 2.03 -4.85
N LEU A 104 -14.22 1.79 -5.41
CA LEU A 104 -14.49 2.05 -6.83
C LEU A 104 -14.59 3.53 -7.16
N GLN A 105 -14.69 4.39 -6.15
CA GLN A 105 -14.72 5.84 -6.37
C GLN A 105 -13.34 6.38 -6.78
N THR A 106 -12.30 5.58 -6.67
CA THR A 106 -10.95 5.93 -7.05
C THR A 106 -10.50 4.99 -8.16
N LEU A 107 -9.75 5.51 -9.13
CA LEU A 107 -9.13 4.65 -10.11
C LEU A 107 -8.15 3.72 -9.42
N TYR A 108 -8.21 2.44 -9.76
CA TYR A 108 -7.33 1.45 -9.16
C TYR A 108 -6.31 0.93 -10.17
N ILE A 109 -5.23 0.38 -9.65
CA ILE A 109 -4.21 -0.27 -10.46
C ILE A 109 -4.57 -1.75 -10.57
N ASP A 110 -4.61 -2.27 -11.79
CA ASP A 110 -5.00 -3.66 -12.04
C ASP A 110 -3.76 -4.52 -12.35
N LEU A 111 -3.09 -4.96 -11.30
CA LEU A 111 -1.94 -5.86 -11.43
C LEU A 111 -2.37 -7.22 -12.00
N PHE A 112 -3.56 -7.69 -11.61
CA PHE A 112 -4.06 -8.97 -12.05
C PHE A 112 -4.16 -9.06 -13.58
N SER A 113 -4.68 -8.02 -14.22
CA SER A 113 -4.85 -8.00 -15.67
C SER A 113 -3.61 -7.56 -16.44
N ASN A 114 -2.81 -6.66 -15.87
CA ASN A 114 -1.75 -5.97 -16.60
C ASN A 114 -0.33 -6.41 -16.21
N GLY A 115 -0.18 -7.15 -15.13
CA GLY A 115 1.11 -7.65 -14.68
C GLY A 115 1.87 -6.70 -13.76
N LEU A 116 2.96 -7.23 -13.19
CA LEU A 116 3.73 -6.56 -12.15
C LEU A 116 4.44 -5.31 -12.67
N GLU A 117 5.08 -5.39 -13.85
CA GLU A 117 5.86 -4.25 -14.36
C GLU A 117 4.99 -3.04 -14.69
N VAL A 118 3.81 -3.27 -15.28
CA VAL A 118 2.86 -2.19 -15.56
C VAL A 118 2.36 -1.59 -14.25
N ALA A 119 1.99 -2.44 -13.29
CA ALA A 119 1.52 -1.98 -11.99
C ALA A 119 2.59 -1.15 -11.27
N LEU A 120 3.83 -1.62 -11.28
CA LEU A 120 4.94 -0.89 -10.65
C LEU A 120 5.14 0.49 -11.28
N LYS A 121 5.11 0.56 -12.59
CA LYS A 121 5.24 1.85 -13.28
C LYS A 121 4.13 2.82 -12.87
N GLN A 122 2.89 2.32 -12.80
CA GLN A 122 1.76 3.15 -12.38
C GLN A 122 1.90 3.61 -10.92
N MET A 123 2.39 2.72 -10.04
CA MET A 123 2.67 3.09 -8.65
C MET A 123 3.72 4.20 -8.57
N VAL A 124 4.81 4.06 -9.31
CA VAL A 124 5.88 5.07 -9.33
C VAL A 124 5.35 6.40 -9.86
N ASP A 125 4.57 6.38 -10.91
CA ASP A 125 3.99 7.59 -11.49
C ASP A 125 3.10 8.31 -10.48
N VAL A 126 2.28 7.58 -9.73
CA VAL A 126 1.43 8.14 -8.69
C VAL A 126 2.26 8.75 -7.56
N ILE A 127 3.29 8.05 -7.12
CA ILE A 127 4.16 8.53 -6.04
C ILE A 127 4.86 9.83 -6.45
N GLN A 128 5.39 9.88 -7.66
CA GLN A 128 6.07 11.08 -8.16
C GLN A 128 5.12 12.26 -8.31
N GLY A 129 3.88 11.99 -8.71
CA GLY A 129 2.86 13.03 -8.83
C GLY A 129 2.28 13.48 -7.50
N ALA A 130 2.54 12.75 -6.42
CA ALA A 130 2.00 13.06 -5.09
C ALA A 130 3.01 13.80 -4.23
N ASN A 131 3.65 14.81 -4.76
CA ASN A 131 4.54 15.71 -4.02
C ASN A 131 5.76 15.05 -3.40
N ASN A 132 6.86 15.62 -3.47
CA ASN A 132 8.05 15.36 -2.62
C ASN A 132 8.66 13.98 -2.67
N PHE A 133 8.03 12.99 -3.29
CA PHE A 133 8.66 11.69 -3.50
C PHE A 133 9.37 11.70 -4.84
N ARG A 134 10.67 11.46 -4.80
CA ARG A 134 11.50 11.41 -6.01
C ARG A 134 12.37 10.16 -5.96
N PRO A 135 12.65 9.55 -7.13
CA PRO A 135 13.56 8.42 -7.17
C PRO A 135 14.92 8.78 -6.60
N LEU A 136 15.54 7.80 -5.95
CA LEU A 136 16.93 7.92 -5.54
C LEU A 136 17.83 7.70 -6.75
N ASN A 137 18.78 8.54 -6.90
CA ASN A 137 19.77 8.29 -7.91
C ASN A 137 20.86 9.18 -7.94
#